data_a2c46647b7bbe05292ce9657190c1d8b
#
_entry.id   a2c46647b7bbe05292ce9657190c1d8b
#
_cell.length_a   1.000
_cell.length_b   1.000
_cell.length_c   1.000
_cell.angle_alpha   90.00
_cell.angle_beta   90.00
_cell.angle_gamma   90.00
#
_symmetry.space_group_name_H-M   'P 1'
#
loop_
_entity.id
_entity.type
_entity.pdbx_description
1 polymer ?
#
loop_
_entity_poly.entity_id
_entity_poly.type
_entity_poly.pdbx_seq_one_letter_code
_entity_poly.pdbx_strand_id
1 'polypeptide(L)'
;VTSTPHTAKPRLAPLYLAGFTTAFGAHGIAAALGAETEDIGWTLLAFGLTLALYDLAEVLLKPLFGALSDRVGVRPVIIGGLLAFSAFSVVGAVVPGMLGLVIGRFGQGAAASAFSPSSSAAVARLTDDATRGKYFGRYGSWKSLGYALGPLIGAVLVVWGGLPALFWALAVLGLGAALWVAAAVPRVAVLPRKRVTLVDLGRELIAPGFLVPTLVLAATTGALAVAVGFLPLLGRQAGLDIVWSMAIVTVLAIASSVAQPFVGAAHDRGRISVRTGAVGGLALIAAGIALAAVTQTPAALVVTALLVGIGVGVATPIAFSHLAASTPPERMGRTMGSAELGRELGDAGGPLVASAVATASVPGVGLAAVAALTAGAGVLALVGLRRDRRSS
;
A
#
# COMPACT_ATOMS: atom_id res chain seq x y z
N VAL A 1 -19.83 -23.49 -34.07
CA VAL A 1 -19.44 -22.07 -33.95
C VAL A 1 -20.37 -21.45 -32.94
N THR A 2 -20.02 -21.52 -31.65
CA THR A 2 -20.69 -20.84 -30.56
C THR A 2 -19.94 -19.55 -30.31
N SER A 3 -20.50 -18.43 -30.73
CA SER A 3 -20.03 -17.08 -30.41
C SER A 3 -20.00 -16.90 -28.90
N THR A 4 -18.80 -16.83 -28.33
CA THR A 4 -18.58 -16.38 -26.93
C THR A 4 -19.16 -14.98 -26.79
N PRO A 5 -20.00 -14.73 -25.77
CA PRO A 5 -20.56 -13.40 -25.56
C PRO A 5 -19.40 -12.42 -25.29
N HIS A 6 -19.44 -11.25 -25.93
CA HIS A 6 -18.61 -10.09 -25.63
C HIS A 6 -18.70 -9.82 -24.13
N THR A 7 -17.69 -10.24 -23.35
CA THR A 7 -17.61 -9.95 -21.94
C THR A 7 -17.38 -8.44 -21.79
N ALA A 8 -18.37 -7.75 -21.26
CA ALA A 8 -18.25 -6.33 -20.92
C ALA A 8 -17.00 -6.13 -20.05
N LYS A 9 -16.18 -5.11 -20.35
CA LYS A 9 -14.96 -4.80 -19.60
C LYS A 9 -15.26 -4.76 -18.11
N PRO A 10 -14.51 -5.49 -17.27
CA PRO A 10 -14.82 -5.58 -15.86
C PRO A 10 -14.77 -4.18 -15.21
N ARG A 11 -15.80 -3.84 -14.46
CA ARG A 11 -15.88 -2.56 -13.73
C ARG A 11 -15.06 -2.70 -12.45
N LEU A 12 -13.77 -2.38 -12.50
CA LEU A 12 -12.83 -2.51 -11.36
C LEU A 12 -12.73 -1.26 -10.47
N ALA A 13 -13.37 -0.15 -10.85
CA ALA A 13 -13.34 1.09 -10.08
C ALA A 13 -13.74 0.92 -8.59
N PRO A 14 -14.73 0.08 -8.22
CA PRO A 14 -15.03 -0.17 -6.80
C PRO A 14 -13.87 -0.79 -6.02
N LEU A 15 -13.06 -1.63 -6.67
CA LEU A 15 -11.85 -2.21 -6.05
C LEU A 15 -10.77 -1.16 -5.84
N TYR A 16 -10.67 -0.19 -6.74
CA TYR A 16 -9.75 0.94 -6.59
C TYR A 16 -10.15 1.82 -5.41
N LEU A 17 -11.47 2.08 -5.25
CA LEU A 17 -11.98 2.80 -4.09
C LEU A 17 -11.71 2.04 -2.79
N ALA A 18 -11.83 0.72 -2.76
CA ALA A 18 -11.46 -0.09 -1.60
C ALA A 18 -9.95 0.08 -1.26
N GLY A 19 -9.07 0.05 -2.27
CA GLY A 19 -7.64 0.32 -2.08
C GLY A 19 -7.35 1.73 -1.55
N PHE A 20 -8.04 2.74 -2.08
CA PHE A 20 -7.99 4.11 -1.58
C PHE A 20 -8.45 4.19 -0.11
N THR A 21 -9.56 3.55 0.24
CA THR A 21 -10.12 3.54 1.61
C THR A 21 -9.13 3.03 2.64
N THR A 22 -8.38 1.95 2.32
CA THR A 22 -7.32 1.43 3.19
C THR A 22 -6.25 2.50 3.47
N ALA A 23 -5.67 3.05 2.42
CA ALA A 23 -4.57 4.00 2.53
C ALA A 23 -5.02 5.33 3.17
N PHE A 24 -6.20 5.83 2.78
CA PHE A 24 -6.79 7.04 3.36
C PHE A 24 -7.07 6.88 4.86
N GLY A 25 -7.66 5.75 5.27
CA GLY A 25 -8.00 5.49 6.68
C GLY A 25 -6.76 5.31 7.57
N ALA A 26 -5.74 4.59 7.09
CA ALA A 26 -4.50 4.39 7.82
C ALA A 26 -3.78 5.72 8.08
N HIS A 27 -3.54 6.50 7.01
CA HIS A 27 -2.70 7.70 7.05
C HIS A 27 -3.45 8.96 7.49
N GLY A 28 -4.75 9.06 7.19
CA GLY A 28 -5.58 10.18 7.64
C GLY A 28 -5.70 10.27 9.16
N ILE A 29 -5.98 9.14 9.81
CA ILE A 29 -6.05 9.10 11.29
C ILE A 29 -4.67 9.26 11.91
N ALA A 30 -3.62 8.64 11.33
CA ALA A 30 -2.27 8.79 11.86
C ALA A 30 -1.81 10.25 11.89
N ALA A 31 -2.06 11.00 10.81
CA ALA A 31 -1.73 12.42 10.75
C ALA A 31 -2.60 13.28 11.69
N ALA A 32 -3.90 12.98 11.77
CA ALA A 32 -4.83 13.68 12.63
C ALA A 32 -4.48 13.51 14.12
N LEU A 33 -4.20 12.30 14.56
CA LEU A 33 -3.75 11.99 15.91
C LEU A 33 -2.43 12.69 16.26
N GLY A 34 -1.50 12.76 15.29
CA GLY A 34 -0.23 13.48 15.47
C GLY A 34 -0.41 14.97 15.70
N ALA A 35 -1.46 15.58 15.13
CA ALA A 35 -1.78 17.00 15.32
C ALA A 35 -2.48 17.30 16.66
N GLU A 36 -3.25 16.35 17.21
CA GLU A 36 -4.08 16.56 18.43
C GLU A 36 -3.43 16.06 19.73
N THR A 37 -2.24 15.45 19.69
CA THR A 37 -1.59 14.85 20.87
C THR A 37 -1.37 15.83 22.03
N GLU A 38 -1.12 17.10 21.75
CA GLU A 38 -0.92 18.12 22.79
C GLU A 38 -2.25 18.52 23.48
N ASP A 39 -3.35 18.55 22.73
CA ASP A 39 -4.66 18.99 23.23
C ASP A 39 -5.39 17.90 24.04
N ILE A 40 -5.14 16.62 23.76
CA ILE A 40 -5.85 15.49 24.38
C ILE A 40 -5.14 15.00 25.66
N GLY A 41 -3.93 15.49 25.96
CA GLY A 41 -3.15 15.11 27.15
C GLY A 41 -2.68 13.64 27.13
N TRP A 42 -2.54 13.06 25.95
CA TRP A 42 -2.08 11.70 25.79
C TRP A 42 -0.55 11.60 25.89
N THR A 43 -0.09 10.48 26.46
CA THR A 43 1.32 10.17 26.40
C THR A 43 1.71 9.74 24.98
N LEU A 44 2.93 10.05 24.56
CA LEU A 44 3.50 9.57 23.28
C LEU A 44 3.38 8.04 23.13
N LEU A 45 3.42 7.31 24.26
CA LEU A 45 3.23 5.86 24.27
C LEU A 45 1.79 5.48 23.88
N ALA A 46 0.78 6.12 24.44
CA ALA A 46 -0.63 5.85 24.11
C ALA A 46 -0.92 6.15 22.64
N PHE A 47 -0.38 7.26 22.12
CA PHE A 47 -0.42 7.59 20.71
C PHE A 47 0.21 6.51 19.83
N GLY A 48 1.46 6.14 20.10
CA GLY A 48 2.18 5.11 19.33
C GLY A 48 1.49 3.74 19.37
N LEU A 49 0.99 3.33 20.55
CA LEU A 49 0.22 2.07 20.68
C LEU A 49 -1.06 2.09 19.84
N THR A 50 -1.76 3.21 19.79
CA THR A 50 -3.00 3.34 19.01
C THR A 50 -2.75 3.21 17.51
N LEU A 51 -1.65 3.78 17.01
CA LEU A 51 -1.24 3.59 15.61
C LEU A 51 -0.85 2.14 15.36
N ALA A 52 0.00 1.58 16.22
CA ALA A 52 0.48 0.21 16.10
C ALA A 52 -0.64 -0.84 16.13
N LEU A 53 -1.77 -0.59 16.80
CA LEU A 53 -2.91 -1.50 16.83
C LEU A 53 -3.53 -1.75 15.45
N TYR A 54 -3.62 -0.73 14.62
CA TYR A 54 -4.11 -0.87 13.24
C TYR A 54 -3.15 -1.75 12.43
N ASP A 55 -1.87 -1.41 12.43
CA ASP A 55 -0.84 -2.11 11.65
C ASP A 55 -0.64 -3.55 12.14
N LEU A 56 -0.67 -3.76 13.48
CA LEU A 56 -0.60 -5.10 14.07
C LEU A 56 -1.75 -5.98 13.61
N ALA A 57 -2.98 -5.46 13.61
CA ALA A 57 -4.13 -6.19 13.10
C ALA A 57 -3.97 -6.52 11.60
N GLU A 58 -3.48 -5.57 10.79
CA GLU A 58 -3.20 -5.83 9.37
C GLU A 58 -2.13 -6.91 9.16
N VAL A 59 -1.00 -6.81 9.86
CA VAL A 59 0.11 -7.77 9.77
C VAL A 59 -0.35 -9.20 10.12
N LEU A 60 -1.10 -9.34 11.22
CA LEU A 60 -1.53 -10.66 11.69
C LEU A 60 -2.64 -11.28 10.83
N LEU A 61 -3.56 -10.48 10.31
CA LEU A 61 -4.81 -10.99 9.73
C LEU A 61 -4.81 -11.01 8.20
N LYS A 62 -3.96 -10.26 7.49
CA LYS A 62 -3.91 -10.23 6.01
C LYS A 62 -3.74 -11.61 5.37
N PRO A 63 -2.82 -12.49 5.82
CA PRO A 63 -2.70 -13.81 5.24
C PRO A 63 -3.93 -14.70 5.49
N LEU A 64 -4.57 -14.53 6.67
CA LEU A 64 -5.77 -15.29 7.05
C LEU A 64 -6.97 -14.90 6.18
N PHE A 65 -7.25 -13.62 6.03
CA PHE A 65 -8.32 -13.13 5.18
C PHE A 65 -8.04 -13.32 3.69
N GLY A 66 -6.77 -13.23 3.27
CA GLY A 66 -6.37 -13.62 1.93
C GLY A 66 -6.74 -15.08 1.64
N ALA A 67 -6.39 -16.01 2.57
CA ALA A 67 -6.77 -17.41 2.46
C ALA A 67 -8.29 -17.64 2.57
N LEU A 68 -9.00 -16.84 3.38
CA LEU A 68 -10.46 -16.88 3.45
C LEU A 68 -11.10 -16.46 2.14
N SER A 69 -10.58 -15.42 1.47
CA SER A 69 -11.09 -14.95 0.18
C SER A 69 -11.01 -16.00 -0.92
N ASP A 70 -10.02 -16.88 -0.84
CA ASP A 70 -9.92 -18.03 -1.72
C ASP A 70 -10.98 -19.11 -1.39
N ARG A 71 -11.48 -19.21 -0.14
CA ARG A 71 -12.46 -20.21 0.30
C ARG A 71 -13.89 -19.81 0.00
N VAL A 72 -14.24 -18.56 0.29
CA VAL A 72 -15.62 -18.06 0.21
C VAL A 72 -15.85 -17.13 -0.97
N GLY A 73 -14.77 -16.79 -1.68
CA GLY A 73 -14.77 -15.85 -2.80
C GLY A 73 -14.33 -14.45 -2.38
N VAL A 74 -13.69 -13.74 -3.31
CA VAL A 74 -13.13 -12.39 -3.05
C VAL A 74 -14.22 -11.36 -2.74
N ARG A 75 -15.35 -11.39 -3.49
CA ARG A 75 -16.42 -10.38 -3.36
C ARG A 75 -17.07 -10.35 -1.97
N PRO A 76 -17.53 -11.47 -1.35
CA PRO A 76 -18.11 -11.42 -0.01
C PRO A 76 -17.09 -10.99 1.06
N VAL A 77 -15.82 -11.34 0.94
CA VAL A 77 -14.77 -10.90 1.88
C VAL A 77 -14.51 -9.40 1.77
N ILE A 78 -14.47 -8.85 0.55
CA ILE A 78 -14.34 -7.39 0.34
C ILE A 78 -15.53 -6.66 0.95
N ILE A 79 -16.76 -7.09 0.65
CA ILE A 79 -17.98 -6.44 1.16
C ILE A 79 -18.02 -6.53 2.69
N GLY A 80 -17.80 -7.71 3.27
CA GLY A 80 -17.78 -7.90 4.71
C GLY A 80 -16.71 -7.07 5.41
N GLY A 81 -15.51 -7.02 4.83
CA GLY A 81 -14.41 -6.17 5.33
C GLY A 81 -14.75 -4.69 5.29
N LEU A 82 -15.28 -4.18 4.18
CA LEU A 82 -15.68 -2.76 4.06
C LEU A 82 -16.83 -2.38 4.99
N LEU A 83 -17.82 -3.26 5.18
CA LEU A 83 -18.89 -3.05 6.15
C LEU A 83 -18.36 -3.07 7.59
N ALA A 84 -17.47 -3.99 7.92
CA ALA A 84 -16.81 -4.02 9.22
C ALA A 84 -15.95 -2.76 9.45
N PHE A 85 -15.20 -2.31 8.43
CA PHE A 85 -14.45 -1.06 8.49
C PHE A 85 -15.37 0.14 8.76
N SER A 86 -16.50 0.23 8.07
CA SER A 86 -17.52 1.25 8.32
C SER A 86 -18.06 1.19 9.74
N ALA A 87 -18.42 0.00 10.23
CA ALA A 87 -18.94 -0.19 11.60
C ALA A 87 -17.92 0.20 12.67
N PHE A 88 -16.65 -0.22 12.54
CA PHE A 88 -15.60 0.19 13.49
C PHE A 88 -15.26 1.67 13.38
N SER A 89 -15.42 2.29 12.21
CA SER A 89 -15.33 3.74 12.07
C SER A 89 -16.47 4.43 12.81
N VAL A 90 -17.70 3.92 12.77
CA VAL A 90 -18.81 4.43 13.60
C VAL A 90 -18.47 4.30 15.10
N VAL A 91 -17.92 3.17 15.54
CA VAL A 91 -17.49 3.01 16.95
C VAL A 91 -16.47 4.09 17.33
N GLY A 92 -15.46 4.34 16.50
CA GLY A 92 -14.48 5.41 16.73
C GLY A 92 -15.09 6.82 16.76
N ALA A 93 -16.21 7.03 16.04
CA ALA A 93 -16.90 8.32 16.02
C ALA A 93 -17.81 8.55 17.24
N VAL A 94 -18.47 7.49 17.75
CA VAL A 94 -19.52 7.64 18.78
C VAL A 94 -19.07 7.27 20.19
N VAL A 95 -18.06 6.43 20.33
CA VAL A 95 -17.53 6.05 21.65
C VAL A 95 -16.43 7.03 22.05
N PRO A 96 -16.63 7.84 23.09
CA PRO A 96 -15.65 8.87 23.43
C PRO A 96 -14.37 8.30 24.05
N GLY A 97 -13.29 9.04 23.89
CA GLY A 97 -12.03 8.78 24.57
C GLY A 97 -11.23 7.61 23.97
N MET A 98 -10.25 7.13 24.74
CA MET A 98 -9.29 6.10 24.34
C MET A 98 -9.96 4.79 23.93
N LEU A 99 -11.03 4.39 24.61
CA LEU A 99 -11.69 3.11 24.33
C LEU A 99 -12.25 3.05 22.90
N GLY A 100 -12.97 4.10 22.48
CA GLY A 100 -13.52 4.19 21.12
C GLY A 100 -12.43 4.19 20.06
N LEU A 101 -11.34 4.90 20.33
CA LEU A 101 -10.20 4.97 19.42
C LEU A 101 -9.49 3.61 19.29
N VAL A 102 -9.20 2.94 20.41
CA VAL A 102 -8.53 1.61 20.41
C VAL A 102 -9.39 0.58 19.68
N ILE A 103 -10.68 0.49 20.01
CA ILE A 103 -11.60 -0.45 19.34
C ILE A 103 -11.74 -0.08 17.87
N GLY A 104 -11.91 1.21 17.55
CA GLY A 104 -12.01 1.71 16.19
C GLY A 104 -10.77 1.36 15.37
N ARG A 105 -9.57 1.67 15.86
CA ARG A 105 -8.30 1.42 15.14
C ARG A 105 -8.01 -0.06 14.95
N PHE A 106 -8.11 -0.86 15.99
CA PHE A 106 -7.91 -2.31 15.87
C PHE A 106 -8.93 -2.93 14.91
N GLY A 107 -10.20 -2.56 15.06
CA GLY A 107 -11.26 -3.07 14.18
C GLY A 107 -11.13 -2.62 12.73
N GLN A 108 -10.72 -1.36 12.48
CA GLN A 108 -10.42 -0.86 11.14
C GLN A 108 -9.25 -1.63 10.50
N GLY A 109 -8.16 -1.88 11.23
CA GLY A 109 -7.02 -2.68 10.76
C GLY A 109 -7.42 -4.12 10.44
N ALA A 110 -8.19 -4.76 11.35
CA ALA A 110 -8.72 -6.10 11.12
C ALA A 110 -9.64 -6.17 9.89
N ALA A 111 -10.48 -5.15 9.69
CA ALA A 111 -11.36 -5.05 8.53
C ALA A 111 -10.55 -4.79 7.24
N ALA A 112 -9.57 -3.90 7.29
CA ALA A 112 -8.70 -3.58 6.16
C ALA A 112 -7.92 -4.80 5.69
N SER A 113 -7.47 -5.65 6.61
CA SER A 113 -6.80 -6.92 6.29
C SER A 113 -7.70 -7.91 5.53
N ALA A 114 -9.02 -7.76 5.60
CA ALA A 114 -9.96 -8.55 4.80
C ALA A 114 -10.12 -8.01 3.38
N PHE A 115 -10.40 -6.71 3.22
CA PHE A 115 -10.75 -6.20 1.89
C PHE A 115 -9.54 -5.77 1.05
N SER A 116 -8.41 -5.37 1.63
CA SER A 116 -7.22 -4.94 0.87
C SER A 116 -6.61 -6.08 0.03
N PRO A 117 -6.19 -7.22 0.59
CA PRO A 117 -5.65 -8.32 -0.20
C PRO A 117 -6.70 -8.99 -1.09
N SER A 118 -7.97 -9.04 -0.66
CA SER A 118 -9.05 -9.58 -1.47
C SER A 118 -9.32 -8.70 -2.70
N SER A 119 -9.16 -7.37 -2.60
CA SER A 119 -9.27 -6.46 -3.74
C SER A 119 -8.11 -6.66 -4.72
N SER A 120 -6.87 -6.80 -4.25
CA SER A 120 -5.72 -7.15 -5.08
C SER A 120 -5.91 -8.49 -5.80
N ALA A 121 -6.42 -9.52 -5.09
CA ALA A 121 -6.75 -10.81 -5.66
C ALA A 121 -7.89 -10.72 -6.69
N ALA A 122 -8.91 -9.89 -6.43
CA ALA A 122 -9.99 -9.64 -7.38
C ALA A 122 -9.49 -8.96 -8.66
N VAL A 123 -8.60 -7.97 -8.55
CA VAL A 123 -7.94 -7.35 -9.71
C VAL A 123 -7.20 -8.42 -10.52
N ALA A 124 -6.42 -9.29 -9.87
CA ALA A 124 -5.69 -10.36 -10.55
C ALA A 124 -6.61 -11.34 -11.27
N ARG A 125 -7.74 -11.72 -10.64
CA ARG A 125 -8.67 -12.75 -11.16
C ARG A 125 -9.65 -12.25 -12.21
N LEU A 126 -9.88 -10.93 -12.26
CA LEU A 126 -10.81 -10.28 -13.20
C LEU A 126 -10.10 -9.66 -14.40
N THR A 127 -8.77 -9.81 -14.49
CA THR A 127 -7.96 -9.24 -15.57
C THR A 127 -7.14 -10.31 -16.26
N ASP A 128 -7.00 -10.16 -17.59
CA ASP A 128 -6.18 -11.02 -18.42
C ASP A 128 -4.70 -10.63 -18.32
N ASP A 129 -3.81 -11.55 -18.63
CA ASP A 129 -2.35 -11.34 -18.64
C ASP A 129 -1.91 -10.12 -19.47
N ALA A 130 -2.61 -9.86 -20.59
CA ALA A 130 -2.32 -8.74 -21.49
C ALA A 130 -2.69 -7.36 -20.94
N THR A 131 -3.43 -7.29 -19.83
CA THR A 131 -3.93 -6.01 -19.26
C THR A 131 -3.70 -5.89 -17.75
N ARG A 132 -3.19 -6.93 -17.13
CA ARG A 132 -3.04 -7.05 -15.67
C ARG A 132 -2.19 -5.94 -15.07
N GLY A 133 -1.05 -5.61 -15.67
CA GLY A 133 -0.17 -4.55 -15.22
C GLY A 133 -0.85 -3.17 -15.21
N LYS A 134 -1.60 -2.85 -16.27
CA LYS A 134 -2.40 -1.61 -16.34
C LYS A 134 -3.42 -1.51 -15.20
N TYR A 135 -4.10 -2.60 -14.88
CA TYR A 135 -5.13 -2.60 -13.84
C TYR A 135 -4.52 -2.57 -12.43
N PHE A 136 -3.40 -3.26 -12.19
CA PHE A 136 -2.64 -3.08 -10.95
C PHE A 136 -2.06 -1.67 -10.83
N GLY A 137 -1.60 -1.07 -11.94
CA GLY A 137 -1.18 0.33 -11.97
C GLY A 137 -2.31 1.27 -11.54
N ARG A 138 -3.53 1.09 -12.04
CA ARG A 138 -4.70 1.88 -11.62
C ARG A 138 -5.05 1.66 -10.14
N TYR A 139 -5.04 0.42 -9.68
CA TYR A 139 -5.28 0.09 -8.29
C TYR A 139 -4.25 0.77 -7.38
N GLY A 140 -2.98 0.67 -7.72
CA GLY A 140 -1.89 1.33 -7.00
C GLY A 140 -1.98 2.85 -7.03
N SER A 141 -2.37 3.46 -8.16
CA SER A 141 -2.63 4.91 -8.25
C SER A 141 -3.64 5.37 -7.22
N TRP A 142 -4.76 4.68 -7.09
CA TRP A 142 -5.78 5.03 -6.11
C TRP A 142 -5.29 4.85 -4.68
N LYS A 143 -4.50 3.79 -4.41
CA LYS A 143 -3.83 3.63 -3.11
C LYS A 143 -2.88 4.80 -2.82
N SER A 144 -2.03 5.19 -3.78
CA SER A 144 -1.10 6.32 -3.63
C SER A 144 -1.83 7.65 -3.39
N LEU A 145 -2.97 7.87 -4.04
CA LEU A 145 -3.83 9.03 -3.75
C LEU A 145 -4.36 8.98 -2.32
N GLY A 146 -4.72 7.81 -1.80
CA GLY A 146 -5.13 7.63 -0.41
C GLY A 146 -4.02 8.03 0.59
N TYR A 147 -2.78 7.63 0.31
CA TYR A 147 -1.61 8.04 1.12
C TYR A 147 -1.42 9.55 1.17
N ALA A 148 -1.62 10.26 0.05
CA ALA A 148 -1.44 11.70 -0.01
C ALA A 148 -2.64 12.49 0.54
N LEU A 149 -3.84 12.09 0.12
CA LEU A 149 -5.07 12.81 0.47
C LEU A 149 -5.54 12.49 1.89
N GLY A 150 -5.12 11.34 2.46
CA GLY A 150 -5.46 10.96 3.84
C GLY A 150 -5.06 12.04 4.85
N PRO A 151 -3.78 12.39 4.97
CA PRO A 151 -3.35 13.46 5.88
C PRO A 151 -3.99 14.81 5.59
N LEU A 152 -4.10 15.22 4.32
CA LEU A 152 -4.65 16.51 3.93
C LEU A 152 -6.13 16.65 4.27
N ILE A 153 -6.94 15.71 3.79
CA ILE A 153 -8.39 15.73 4.04
C ILE A 153 -8.67 15.40 5.51
N GLY A 154 -7.88 14.49 6.10
CA GLY A 154 -7.96 14.15 7.51
C GLY A 154 -7.78 15.38 8.41
N ALA A 155 -6.75 16.18 8.16
CA ALA A 155 -6.51 17.41 8.92
C ALA A 155 -7.68 18.41 8.78
N VAL A 156 -8.20 18.61 7.55
CA VAL A 156 -9.36 19.49 7.33
C VAL A 156 -10.58 19.02 8.10
N LEU A 157 -10.88 17.71 8.07
CA LEU A 157 -12.03 17.14 8.78
C LEU A 157 -11.89 17.28 10.30
N VAL A 158 -10.66 17.10 10.81
CA VAL A 158 -10.39 17.25 12.24
C VAL A 158 -10.53 18.71 12.69
N VAL A 159 -10.01 19.66 11.94
CA VAL A 159 -10.21 21.10 12.24
C VAL A 159 -11.68 21.48 12.23
N TRP A 160 -12.48 20.86 11.35
CA TRP A 160 -13.90 21.20 11.20
C TRP A 160 -14.81 20.55 12.24
N GLY A 161 -14.52 19.32 12.68
CA GLY A 161 -15.42 18.58 13.57
C GLY A 161 -14.70 17.53 14.44
N GLY A 162 -13.41 17.70 14.68
CA GLY A 162 -12.59 16.81 15.50
C GLY A 162 -12.37 15.41 14.87
N LEU A 163 -11.73 14.54 15.62
CA LEU A 163 -11.57 13.14 15.24
C LEU A 163 -12.89 12.43 14.86
N PRO A 164 -14.04 12.70 15.54
CA PRO A 164 -15.31 12.10 15.13
C PRO A 164 -15.70 12.39 13.68
N ALA A 165 -15.45 13.60 13.16
CA ALA A 165 -15.77 13.95 11.78
C ALA A 165 -14.97 13.10 10.77
N LEU A 166 -13.69 12.85 11.05
CA LEU A 166 -12.86 11.96 10.24
C LEU A 166 -13.36 10.52 10.29
N PHE A 167 -13.71 10.00 11.47
CA PHE A 167 -14.29 8.66 11.60
C PHE A 167 -15.62 8.52 10.88
N TRP A 168 -16.52 9.53 10.92
CA TRP A 168 -17.76 9.52 10.14
C TRP A 168 -17.49 9.53 8.63
N ALA A 169 -16.52 10.31 8.16
CA ALA A 169 -16.13 10.31 6.75
C ALA A 169 -15.63 8.92 6.31
N LEU A 170 -14.82 8.25 7.14
CA LEU A 170 -14.36 6.89 6.90
C LEU A 170 -15.51 5.87 6.91
N ALA A 171 -16.50 6.03 7.80
CA ALA A 171 -17.67 5.17 7.85
C ALA A 171 -18.48 5.28 6.55
N VAL A 172 -18.74 6.50 6.07
CA VAL A 172 -19.46 6.76 4.83
C VAL A 172 -18.68 6.24 3.62
N LEU A 173 -17.37 6.45 3.59
CA LEU A 173 -16.48 5.97 2.53
C LEU A 173 -16.48 4.43 2.46
N GLY A 174 -16.34 3.75 3.60
CA GLY A 174 -16.37 2.28 3.70
C GLY A 174 -17.72 1.71 3.26
N LEU A 175 -18.82 2.29 3.72
CA LEU A 175 -20.18 1.88 3.33
C LEU A 175 -20.41 2.09 1.84
N GLY A 176 -20.07 3.26 1.32
CA GLY A 176 -20.20 3.59 -0.11
C GLY A 176 -19.38 2.64 -0.99
N ALA A 177 -18.15 2.34 -0.59
CA ALA A 177 -17.30 1.36 -1.27
C ALA A 177 -17.93 -0.06 -1.23
N ALA A 178 -18.47 -0.50 -0.08
CA ALA A 178 -19.13 -1.78 0.07
C ALA A 178 -20.34 -1.93 -0.86
N LEU A 179 -21.21 -0.91 -0.89
CA LEU A 179 -22.39 -0.87 -1.76
C LEU A 179 -21.98 -0.89 -3.23
N TRP A 180 -20.94 -0.13 -3.60
CA TRP A 180 -20.47 -0.11 -5.00
C TRP A 180 -19.84 -1.44 -5.41
N VAL A 181 -19.05 -2.09 -4.54
CA VAL A 181 -18.54 -3.45 -4.77
C VAL A 181 -19.70 -4.45 -4.92
N ALA A 182 -20.69 -4.35 -4.05
CA ALA A 182 -21.89 -5.21 -4.11
C ALA A 182 -22.68 -5.04 -5.41
N ALA A 183 -22.73 -3.83 -5.95
CA ALA A 183 -23.49 -3.54 -7.18
C ALA A 183 -22.72 -3.89 -8.47
N ALA A 184 -21.40 -3.66 -8.50
CA ALA A 184 -20.64 -3.62 -9.75
C ALA A 184 -19.58 -4.71 -9.91
N VAL A 185 -19.09 -5.32 -8.82
CA VAL A 185 -18.06 -6.38 -8.91
C VAL A 185 -18.75 -7.74 -9.12
N PRO A 186 -18.41 -8.48 -10.18
CA PRO A 186 -19.00 -9.79 -10.44
C PRO A 186 -18.58 -10.82 -9.38
N ARG A 187 -19.41 -11.87 -9.21
CA ARG A 187 -19.03 -13.02 -8.40
C ARG A 187 -18.00 -13.83 -9.17
N VAL A 188 -16.84 -14.04 -8.53
CA VAL A 188 -15.79 -14.89 -9.07
C VAL A 188 -15.95 -16.29 -8.48
N ALA A 189 -15.95 -17.31 -9.32
CA ALA A 189 -16.13 -18.69 -8.89
C ALA A 189 -15.02 -19.11 -7.89
N VAL A 190 -15.42 -19.80 -6.83
CA VAL A 190 -14.48 -20.45 -5.92
C VAL A 190 -13.96 -21.70 -6.60
N LEU A 191 -12.64 -21.81 -6.70
CA LEU A 191 -12.00 -22.93 -7.37
C LEU A 191 -11.65 -24.06 -6.37
N PRO A 192 -11.71 -25.34 -6.80
CA PRO A 192 -11.33 -26.48 -5.97
C PRO A 192 -9.88 -26.34 -5.49
N ARG A 193 -9.62 -26.74 -4.24
CA ARG A 193 -8.31 -26.58 -3.62
C ARG A 193 -7.67 -27.90 -3.29
N LYS A 194 -6.36 -28.00 -3.44
CA LYS A 194 -5.55 -29.04 -2.82
C LYS A 194 -5.27 -28.66 -1.35
N ARG A 195 -5.28 -29.64 -0.47
CA ARG A 195 -4.80 -29.46 0.91
C ARG A 195 -3.32 -29.07 0.85
N VAL A 196 -2.94 -28.04 1.55
CA VAL A 196 -1.56 -27.53 1.61
C VAL A 196 -1.08 -27.70 3.06
N THR A 197 0.08 -28.29 3.24
CA THR A 197 0.72 -28.42 4.53
C THR A 197 1.44 -27.12 4.93
N LEU A 198 1.79 -26.97 6.21
CA LEU A 198 2.62 -25.84 6.68
C LEU A 198 4.00 -25.81 6.00
N VAL A 199 4.55 -27.00 5.68
CA VAL A 199 5.81 -27.13 4.97
C VAL A 199 5.70 -26.60 3.54
N ASP A 200 4.60 -26.93 2.83
CA ASP A 200 4.35 -26.42 1.49
C ASP A 200 4.19 -24.88 1.51
N LEU A 201 3.51 -24.36 2.54
CA LEU A 201 3.38 -22.92 2.74
C LEU A 201 4.75 -22.26 2.94
N GLY A 202 5.58 -22.82 3.82
CA GLY A 202 6.95 -22.30 4.04
C GLY A 202 7.77 -22.32 2.76
N ARG A 203 7.71 -23.41 1.98
CA ARG A 203 8.41 -23.49 0.68
C ARG A 203 7.93 -22.46 -0.33
N GLU A 204 6.62 -22.21 -0.39
CA GLU A 204 6.06 -21.17 -1.27
C GLU A 204 6.56 -19.77 -0.88
N LEU A 205 6.59 -19.43 0.39
CA LEU A 205 7.01 -18.11 0.87
C LEU A 205 8.50 -17.82 0.61
N ILE A 206 9.36 -18.84 0.62
CA ILE A 206 10.78 -18.69 0.31
C ILE A 206 11.11 -18.91 -1.17
N ALA A 207 10.16 -19.34 -1.99
CA ALA A 207 10.38 -19.53 -3.42
C ALA A 207 10.73 -18.20 -4.08
N PRO A 208 11.77 -18.14 -4.96
CA PRO A 208 12.19 -16.87 -5.59
C PRO A 208 11.06 -16.15 -6.33
N GLY A 209 10.13 -16.89 -6.94
CA GLY A 209 8.98 -16.35 -7.66
C GLY A 209 7.98 -15.59 -6.75
N PHE A 210 7.98 -15.86 -5.45
CA PHE A 210 7.19 -15.12 -4.45
C PHE A 210 8.07 -14.16 -3.65
N LEU A 211 9.19 -14.64 -3.12
CA LEU A 211 10.03 -13.87 -2.18
C LEU A 211 10.60 -12.61 -2.84
N VAL A 212 11.15 -12.71 -4.05
CA VAL A 212 11.80 -11.57 -4.72
C VAL A 212 10.81 -10.43 -5.00
N PRO A 213 9.66 -10.64 -5.66
CA PRO A 213 8.70 -9.56 -5.88
C PRO A 213 8.10 -9.04 -4.56
N THR A 214 7.97 -9.88 -3.53
CA THR A 214 7.52 -9.43 -2.19
C THR A 214 8.57 -8.54 -1.54
N LEU A 215 9.86 -8.85 -1.63
CA LEU A 215 10.95 -7.98 -1.17
C LEU A 215 11.00 -6.66 -1.95
N VAL A 216 10.75 -6.69 -3.27
CA VAL A 216 10.60 -5.45 -4.06
C VAL A 216 9.47 -4.59 -3.51
N LEU A 217 8.30 -5.18 -3.21
CA LEU A 217 7.17 -4.47 -2.62
C LEU A 217 7.49 -3.94 -1.23
N ALA A 218 8.14 -4.72 -0.37
CA ALA A 218 8.54 -4.29 0.97
C ALA A 218 9.53 -3.12 0.93
N ALA A 219 10.59 -3.22 0.11
CA ALA A 219 11.57 -2.14 -0.05
C ALA A 219 10.94 -0.87 -0.63
N THR A 220 10.04 -1.02 -1.63
CA THR A 220 9.31 0.10 -2.23
C THR A 220 8.44 0.81 -1.21
N THR A 221 7.69 0.06 -0.39
CA THR A 221 6.76 0.64 0.59
C THR A 221 7.52 1.22 1.77
N GLY A 222 8.58 0.56 2.25
CA GLY A 222 9.42 1.08 3.32
C GLY A 222 10.10 2.41 2.96
N ALA A 223 10.64 2.52 1.75
CA ALA A 223 11.20 3.77 1.27
C ALA A 223 10.14 4.86 1.04
N LEU A 224 8.94 4.47 0.59
CA LEU A 224 7.79 5.38 0.49
C LEU A 224 7.41 5.95 1.86
N ALA A 225 7.29 5.10 2.88
CA ALA A 225 6.96 5.50 4.25
C ALA A 225 8.02 6.46 4.82
N VAL A 226 9.30 6.16 4.59
CA VAL A 226 10.40 7.07 4.96
C VAL A 226 10.27 8.41 4.24
N ALA A 227 10.03 8.41 2.93
CA ALA A 227 9.87 9.66 2.19
C ALA A 227 8.66 10.48 2.67
N VAL A 228 7.51 9.83 2.89
CA VAL A 228 6.29 10.51 3.39
C VAL A 228 6.50 11.09 4.79
N GLY A 229 7.20 10.37 5.68
CA GLY A 229 7.46 10.83 7.04
C GLY A 229 8.58 11.87 7.15
N PHE A 230 9.65 11.70 6.41
CA PHE A 230 10.86 12.51 6.58
C PHE A 230 10.92 13.73 5.66
N LEU A 231 10.38 13.70 4.43
CA LEU A 231 10.45 14.85 3.52
C LEU A 231 9.81 16.13 4.08
N PRO A 232 8.66 16.11 4.78
CA PRO A 232 8.13 17.32 5.41
C PRO A 232 9.04 17.85 6.51
N LEU A 233 9.63 16.96 7.32
CA LEU A 233 10.58 17.34 8.36
C LEU A 233 11.83 18.02 7.77
N LEU A 234 12.42 17.42 6.73
CA LEU A 234 13.56 18.01 6.02
C LEU A 234 13.22 19.33 5.35
N GLY A 235 12.01 19.45 4.79
CA GLY A 235 11.50 20.71 4.24
C GLY A 235 11.45 21.83 5.26
N ARG A 236 10.94 21.51 6.48
CA ARG A 236 10.95 22.46 7.61
C ARG A 236 12.37 22.85 8.02
N GLN A 237 13.29 21.89 8.10
CA GLN A 237 14.71 22.17 8.40
C GLN A 237 15.39 22.99 7.30
N ALA A 238 14.96 22.86 6.05
CA ALA A 238 15.41 23.67 4.91
C ALA A 238 14.77 25.08 4.85
N GLY A 239 13.97 25.48 5.86
CA GLY A 239 13.36 26.79 5.95
C GLY A 239 12.01 26.94 5.23
N LEU A 240 11.43 25.84 4.73
CA LEU A 240 10.09 25.89 4.16
C LEU A 240 9.03 25.97 5.25
N ASP A 241 7.93 26.68 4.98
CA ASP A 241 6.76 26.60 5.83
C ASP A 241 6.06 25.23 5.73
N ILE A 242 5.04 25.00 6.57
CA ILE A 242 4.35 23.71 6.65
C ILE A 242 3.66 23.36 5.33
N VAL A 243 3.09 24.33 4.62
CA VAL A 243 2.34 24.12 3.37
C VAL A 243 3.28 23.64 2.26
N TRP A 244 4.41 24.31 2.07
CA TRP A 244 5.42 23.89 1.07
C TRP A 244 6.09 22.58 1.44
N SER A 245 6.33 22.32 2.73
CA SER A 245 6.87 21.05 3.20
C SER A 245 5.92 19.88 2.89
N MET A 246 4.61 20.05 3.09
CA MET A 246 3.60 19.04 2.73
C MET A 246 3.39 18.93 1.22
N ALA A 247 3.58 20.03 0.46
CA ALA A 247 3.49 19.99 -1.00
C ALA A 247 4.53 19.04 -1.63
N ILE A 248 5.70 18.86 -1.02
CA ILE A 248 6.72 17.90 -1.48
C ILE A 248 6.15 16.46 -1.47
N VAL A 249 5.44 16.07 -0.42
CA VAL A 249 4.80 14.74 -0.35
C VAL A 249 3.67 14.62 -1.38
N THR A 250 2.96 15.72 -1.64
CA THR A 250 1.94 15.76 -2.69
C THR A 250 2.56 15.52 -4.08
N VAL A 251 3.73 16.10 -4.37
CA VAL A 251 4.49 15.85 -5.61
C VAL A 251 4.84 14.37 -5.73
N LEU A 252 5.36 13.74 -4.66
CA LEU A 252 5.66 12.31 -4.62
C LEU A 252 4.42 11.47 -4.97
N ALA A 253 3.30 11.76 -4.33
CA ALA A 253 2.07 11.00 -4.51
C ALA A 253 1.49 11.16 -5.92
N ILE A 254 1.51 12.37 -6.48
CA ILE A 254 1.10 12.63 -7.87
C ILE A 254 2.02 11.88 -8.83
N ALA A 255 3.34 11.98 -8.66
CA ALA A 255 4.31 11.27 -9.50
C ALA A 255 4.08 9.76 -9.48
N SER A 256 3.88 9.17 -8.29
CA SER A 256 3.55 7.76 -8.14
C SER A 256 2.21 7.40 -8.80
N SER A 257 1.16 8.17 -8.52
CA SER A 257 -0.19 7.88 -9.03
C SER A 257 -0.27 7.97 -10.56
N VAL A 258 0.43 8.94 -11.14
CA VAL A 258 0.49 9.10 -12.61
C VAL A 258 1.33 8.00 -13.25
N ALA A 259 2.51 7.70 -12.71
CA ALA A 259 3.42 6.72 -13.31
C ALA A 259 2.83 5.30 -13.37
N GLN A 260 2.13 4.85 -12.33
CA GLN A 260 1.67 3.47 -12.17
C GLN A 260 0.85 2.91 -13.35
N PRO A 261 -0.23 3.55 -13.84
CA PRO A 261 -1.03 2.98 -14.92
C PRO A 261 -0.28 2.98 -16.27
N PHE A 262 0.59 3.97 -16.50
CA PHE A 262 1.39 4.02 -17.74
C PHE A 262 2.46 2.93 -17.75
N VAL A 263 3.15 2.74 -16.64
CA VAL A 263 4.16 1.69 -16.49
C VAL A 263 3.53 0.31 -16.54
N GLY A 264 2.41 0.09 -15.86
CA GLY A 264 1.67 -1.16 -15.95
C GLY A 264 1.25 -1.48 -17.37
N ALA A 265 0.73 -0.49 -18.11
CA ALA A 265 0.39 -0.67 -19.53
C ALA A 265 1.61 -0.88 -20.44
N ALA A 266 2.76 -0.28 -20.12
CA ALA A 266 3.99 -0.51 -20.87
C ALA A 266 4.54 -1.92 -20.61
N HIS A 267 4.41 -2.42 -19.39
CA HIS A 267 4.74 -3.80 -19.04
C HIS A 267 3.85 -4.80 -19.79
N ASP A 268 2.53 -4.59 -19.81
CA ASP A 268 1.58 -5.44 -20.55
C ASP A 268 1.91 -5.53 -22.05
N ARG A 269 2.46 -4.46 -22.64
CA ARG A 269 2.90 -4.42 -24.04
C ARG A 269 4.31 -5.01 -24.27
N GLY A 270 4.93 -5.57 -23.22
CA GLY A 270 6.29 -6.12 -23.30
C GLY A 270 7.41 -5.08 -23.41
N ARG A 271 7.12 -3.77 -23.28
CA ARG A 271 8.12 -2.70 -23.37
C ARG A 271 9.03 -2.64 -22.13
N ILE A 272 8.53 -3.07 -20.98
CA ILE A 272 9.26 -3.11 -19.71
C ILE A 272 9.19 -4.53 -19.16
N SER A 273 10.34 -5.19 -19.03
CA SER A 273 10.40 -6.51 -18.40
C SER A 273 10.21 -6.41 -16.88
N VAL A 274 9.81 -7.51 -16.23
CA VAL A 274 9.68 -7.57 -14.76
C VAL A 274 11.00 -7.16 -14.09
N ARG A 275 12.12 -7.71 -14.59
CA ARG A 275 13.46 -7.42 -14.05
C ARG A 275 13.83 -5.94 -14.22
N THR A 276 13.65 -5.39 -15.42
CA THR A 276 13.99 -3.98 -15.71
C THR A 276 13.15 -3.03 -14.86
N GLY A 277 11.85 -3.29 -14.73
CA GLY A 277 10.97 -2.43 -13.95
C GLY A 277 11.24 -2.52 -12.44
N ALA A 278 11.43 -3.73 -11.89
CA ALA A 278 11.74 -3.88 -10.48
C ALA A 278 13.08 -3.22 -10.12
N VAL A 279 14.15 -3.51 -10.87
CA VAL A 279 15.49 -2.94 -10.63
C VAL A 279 15.50 -1.44 -10.87
N GLY A 280 14.94 -0.97 -12.00
CA GLY A 280 14.89 0.46 -12.34
C GLY A 280 14.06 1.27 -11.35
N GLY A 281 12.92 0.74 -10.92
CA GLY A 281 12.09 1.38 -9.89
C GLY A 281 12.82 1.51 -8.55
N LEU A 282 13.44 0.43 -8.06
CA LEU A 282 14.22 0.47 -6.81
C LEU A 282 15.46 1.35 -6.93
N ALA A 283 16.13 1.40 -8.10
CA ALA A 283 17.26 2.29 -8.33
C ALA A 283 16.84 3.77 -8.27
N LEU A 284 15.70 4.14 -8.85
CA LEU A 284 15.15 5.50 -8.74
C LEU A 284 14.84 5.87 -7.28
N ILE A 285 14.22 4.96 -6.55
CA ILE A 285 13.91 5.17 -5.12
C ILE A 285 15.20 5.35 -4.32
N ALA A 286 16.17 4.45 -4.49
CA ALA A 286 17.44 4.51 -3.77
C ALA A 286 18.21 5.80 -4.08
N ALA A 287 18.25 6.21 -5.36
CA ALA A 287 18.87 7.47 -5.78
C ALA A 287 18.17 8.69 -5.15
N GLY A 288 16.84 8.70 -5.12
CA GLY A 288 16.08 9.78 -4.49
C GLY A 288 16.35 9.88 -2.98
N ILE A 289 16.28 8.78 -2.24
CA ILE A 289 16.57 8.77 -0.80
C ILE A 289 18.04 9.14 -0.53
N ALA A 290 18.99 8.64 -1.35
CA ALA A 290 20.40 9.00 -1.23
C ALA A 290 20.64 10.50 -1.49
N LEU A 291 19.91 11.11 -2.43
CA LEU A 291 19.96 12.55 -2.66
C LEU A 291 19.54 13.34 -1.41
N ALA A 292 18.42 12.96 -0.78
CA ALA A 292 17.97 13.59 0.47
C ALA A 292 18.92 13.35 1.65
N ALA A 293 19.68 12.26 1.63
CA ALA A 293 20.68 11.96 2.65
C ALA A 293 21.89 12.91 2.60
N VAL A 294 22.26 13.37 1.39
CA VAL A 294 23.47 14.22 1.21
C VAL A 294 23.16 15.71 1.04
N THR A 295 21.95 16.05 0.60
CA THR A 295 21.54 17.45 0.42
C THR A 295 20.04 17.65 0.69
N GLN A 296 19.73 18.71 1.45
CA GLN A 296 18.38 18.98 1.93
C GLN A 296 17.86 20.35 1.45
N THR A 297 18.35 20.82 0.30
CA THR A 297 17.78 22.02 -0.31
C THR A 297 16.35 21.77 -0.80
N PRO A 298 15.47 22.76 -0.81
CA PRO A 298 14.10 22.61 -1.31
C PRO A 298 14.00 21.94 -2.68
N ALA A 299 14.89 22.35 -3.61
CA ALA A 299 14.95 21.76 -4.94
C ALA A 299 15.34 20.28 -4.91
N ALA A 300 16.32 19.91 -4.10
CA ALA A 300 16.73 18.50 -3.95
C ALA A 300 15.61 17.64 -3.34
N LEU A 301 14.85 18.17 -2.38
CA LEU A 301 13.71 17.47 -1.79
C LEU A 301 12.58 17.24 -2.80
N VAL A 302 12.32 18.19 -3.69
CA VAL A 302 11.37 18.00 -4.81
C VAL A 302 11.87 16.95 -5.79
N VAL A 303 13.15 16.96 -6.15
CA VAL A 303 13.75 15.91 -7.01
C VAL A 303 13.68 14.55 -6.32
N THR A 304 13.96 14.46 -5.03
CA THR A 304 13.78 13.24 -4.23
C THR A 304 12.33 12.74 -4.31
N ALA A 305 11.35 13.61 -4.12
CA ALA A 305 9.94 13.27 -4.19
C ALA A 305 9.55 12.72 -5.58
N LEU A 306 10.05 13.31 -6.65
CA LEU A 306 9.83 12.84 -8.02
C LEU A 306 10.49 11.47 -8.26
N LEU A 307 11.75 11.30 -7.87
CA LEU A 307 12.48 10.04 -8.05
C LEU A 307 11.82 8.89 -7.26
N VAL A 308 11.50 9.11 -5.99
CA VAL A 308 10.83 8.12 -5.15
C VAL A 308 9.43 7.83 -5.71
N GLY A 309 8.64 8.85 -6.04
CA GLY A 309 7.28 8.69 -6.57
C GLY A 309 7.27 7.90 -7.89
N ILE A 310 8.12 8.26 -8.85
CA ILE A 310 8.25 7.54 -10.12
C ILE A 310 8.74 6.11 -9.86
N GLY A 311 9.74 5.92 -9.01
CA GLY A 311 10.27 4.60 -8.68
C GLY A 311 9.22 3.67 -8.06
N VAL A 312 8.40 4.17 -7.12
CA VAL A 312 7.22 3.46 -6.57
C VAL A 312 6.24 3.13 -7.70
N GLY A 313 5.99 4.11 -8.58
CA GLY A 313 5.11 3.97 -9.73
C GLY A 313 5.57 2.93 -10.75
N VAL A 314 6.86 2.67 -10.82
CA VAL A 314 7.46 1.64 -11.69
C VAL A 314 7.44 0.27 -11.01
N ALA A 315 7.96 0.15 -9.79
CA ALA A 315 8.17 -1.14 -9.14
C ALA A 315 6.87 -1.83 -8.72
N THR A 316 5.92 -1.08 -8.15
CA THR A 316 4.72 -1.65 -7.52
C THR A 316 3.81 -2.41 -8.50
N PRO A 317 3.34 -1.84 -9.63
CA PRO A 317 2.43 -2.55 -10.53
C PRO A 317 3.09 -3.75 -11.19
N ILE A 318 4.39 -3.69 -11.47
CA ILE A 318 5.16 -4.78 -12.08
C ILE A 318 5.30 -5.94 -11.10
N ALA A 319 5.64 -5.67 -9.82
CA ALA A 319 5.77 -6.71 -8.81
C ALA A 319 4.43 -7.43 -8.56
N PHE A 320 3.32 -6.69 -8.44
CA PHE A 320 1.99 -7.29 -8.30
C PHE A 320 1.55 -8.07 -9.54
N SER A 321 1.81 -7.54 -10.73
CA SER A 321 1.50 -8.23 -12.00
C SER A 321 2.27 -9.55 -12.11
N HIS A 322 3.55 -9.54 -11.74
CA HIS A 322 4.38 -10.74 -11.74
C HIS A 322 3.93 -11.78 -10.73
N LEU A 323 3.62 -11.37 -9.49
CA LEU A 323 3.04 -12.25 -8.47
C LEU A 323 1.74 -12.89 -8.95
N ALA A 324 0.86 -12.09 -9.54
CA ALA A 324 -0.40 -12.59 -10.06
C ALA A 324 -0.20 -13.57 -11.23
N ALA A 325 0.74 -13.30 -12.14
CA ALA A 325 1.05 -14.17 -13.28
C ALA A 325 1.70 -15.50 -12.86
N SER A 326 2.45 -15.51 -11.76
CA SER A 326 3.11 -16.70 -11.23
C SER A 326 2.26 -17.50 -10.22
N THR A 327 1.08 -17.01 -9.88
CA THR A 327 0.22 -17.61 -8.83
C THR A 327 -0.95 -18.36 -9.47
N PRO A 328 -1.18 -19.64 -9.10
CA PRO A 328 -2.38 -20.35 -9.48
C PRO A 328 -3.65 -19.64 -8.99
N PRO A 329 -4.72 -19.56 -9.80
CA PRO A 329 -5.94 -18.84 -9.46
C PRO A 329 -6.58 -19.27 -8.11
N GLU A 330 -6.40 -20.53 -7.72
CA GLU A 330 -6.94 -21.12 -6.47
C GLU A 330 -6.27 -20.58 -5.20
N ARG A 331 -5.11 -19.93 -5.33
CA ARG A 331 -4.28 -19.42 -4.22
C ARG A 331 -4.08 -17.91 -4.29
N MET A 332 -4.78 -17.25 -5.19
CA MET A 332 -4.56 -15.83 -5.47
C MET A 332 -4.76 -14.94 -4.24
N GLY A 333 -5.81 -15.20 -3.46
CA GLY A 333 -6.08 -14.45 -2.24
C GLY A 333 -4.98 -14.61 -1.19
N ARG A 334 -4.52 -15.85 -0.97
CA ARG A 334 -3.42 -16.14 -0.04
C ARG A 334 -2.11 -15.46 -0.48
N THR A 335 -1.76 -15.57 -1.74
CA THR A 335 -0.55 -14.96 -2.28
C THR A 335 -0.59 -13.43 -2.15
N MET A 336 -1.72 -12.80 -2.50
CA MET A 336 -1.88 -11.36 -2.35
C MET A 336 -1.86 -10.93 -0.87
N GLY A 337 -2.49 -11.71 0.02
CA GLY A 337 -2.44 -11.46 1.46
C GLY A 337 -1.04 -11.52 2.03
N SER A 338 -0.24 -12.52 1.63
CA SER A 338 1.17 -12.63 2.06
C SER A 338 2.06 -11.55 1.45
N ALA A 339 1.80 -11.12 0.21
CA ALA A 339 2.53 -10.02 -0.42
C ALA A 339 2.20 -8.66 0.23
N GLU A 340 0.92 -8.42 0.56
CA GLU A 340 0.50 -7.24 1.31
C GLU A 340 1.11 -7.23 2.73
N LEU A 341 1.22 -8.39 3.40
CA LEU A 341 1.96 -8.50 4.67
C LEU A 341 3.43 -8.04 4.49
N GLY A 342 4.10 -8.49 3.42
CA GLY A 342 5.47 -8.03 3.12
C GLY A 342 5.55 -6.52 2.95
N ARG A 343 4.53 -5.90 2.35
CA ARG A 343 4.43 -4.44 2.23
C ARG A 343 4.29 -3.75 3.59
N GLU A 344 3.42 -4.25 4.48
CA GLU A 344 3.24 -3.67 5.83
C GLU A 344 4.53 -3.78 6.66
N LEU A 345 5.24 -4.91 6.55
CA LEU A 345 6.56 -5.04 7.19
C LEU A 345 7.57 -4.02 6.64
N GLY A 346 7.50 -3.70 5.35
CA GLY A 346 8.27 -2.62 4.76
C GLY A 346 7.86 -1.25 5.31
N ASP A 347 6.56 -0.97 5.31
CA ASP A 347 5.96 0.31 5.75
C ASP A 347 6.37 0.66 7.19
N ALA A 348 6.25 -0.30 8.10
CA ALA A 348 6.68 -0.16 9.48
C ALA A 348 8.22 -0.18 9.63
N GLY A 349 8.90 -1.06 8.90
CA GLY A 349 10.35 -1.29 9.02
C GLY A 349 11.20 -0.15 8.48
N GLY A 350 10.78 0.47 7.38
CA GLY A 350 11.53 1.58 6.76
C GLY A 350 11.79 2.74 7.72
N PRO A 351 10.76 3.38 8.27
CA PRO A 351 10.91 4.46 9.26
C PRO A 351 11.64 4.03 10.53
N LEU A 352 11.44 2.79 11.00
CA LEU A 352 12.15 2.26 12.16
C LEU A 352 13.67 2.19 11.91
N VAL A 353 14.08 1.66 10.76
CA VAL A 353 15.50 1.62 10.38
C VAL A 353 16.06 3.03 10.23
N ALA A 354 15.36 3.91 9.51
CA ALA A 354 15.79 5.30 9.33
C ALA A 354 15.99 6.01 10.68
N SER A 355 15.02 5.89 11.60
CA SER A 355 15.05 6.53 12.92
C SER A 355 16.09 5.91 13.84
N ALA A 356 16.20 4.58 13.90
CA ALA A 356 17.18 3.90 14.75
C ALA A 356 18.62 4.25 14.35
N VAL A 357 18.91 4.30 13.05
CA VAL A 357 20.23 4.69 12.56
C VAL A 357 20.47 6.19 12.77
N ALA A 358 19.46 7.04 12.54
CA ALA A 358 19.57 8.48 12.74
C ALA A 358 19.81 8.85 14.21
N THR A 359 19.19 8.15 15.17
CA THR A 359 19.42 8.38 16.61
C THR A 359 20.83 7.98 17.07
N ALA A 360 21.42 6.97 16.43
CA ALA A 360 22.79 6.53 16.71
C ALA A 360 23.86 7.36 15.95
N SER A 361 23.44 8.29 15.05
CA SER A 361 24.36 9.04 14.20
C SER A 361 23.77 10.42 13.86
N VAL A 362 23.48 10.67 12.56
CA VAL A 362 22.82 11.87 12.06
C VAL A 362 21.70 11.48 11.08
N PRO A 363 20.67 12.33 10.89
CA PRO A 363 19.53 12.01 10.02
C PRO A 363 19.90 11.55 8.62
N GLY A 364 20.93 12.14 8.01
CA GLY A 364 21.41 11.74 6.69
C GLY A 364 21.91 10.30 6.62
N VAL A 365 22.53 9.78 7.69
CA VAL A 365 23.01 8.38 7.75
C VAL A 365 21.83 7.41 7.84
N GLY A 366 20.75 7.80 8.56
CA GLY A 366 19.51 7.02 8.60
C GLY A 366 18.87 6.87 7.20
N LEU A 367 18.82 7.97 6.45
CA LEU A 367 18.34 7.95 5.06
C LEU A 367 19.25 7.14 4.14
N ALA A 368 20.58 7.27 4.29
CA ALA A 368 21.56 6.50 3.52
C ALA A 368 21.42 4.99 3.77
N ALA A 369 21.12 4.57 5.00
CA ALA A 369 20.85 3.17 5.32
C ALA A 369 19.63 2.63 4.57
N VAL A 370 18.54 3.40 4.52
CA VAL A 370 17.34 3.02 3.75
C VAL A 370 17.63 2.97 2.24
N ALA A 371 18.39 3.94 1.72
CA ALA A 371 18.82 3.93 0.32
C ALA A 371 19.65 2.67 0.00
N ALA A 372 20.59 2.29 0.87
CA ALA A 372 21.42 1.10 0.71
C ALA A 372 20.58 -0.20 0.75
N LEU A 373 19.62 -0.32 1.69
CA LEU A 373 18.71 -1.45 1.75
C LEU A 373 17.84 -1.56 0.50
N THR A 374 17.34 -0.41 0.00
CA THR A 374 16.55 -0.38 -1.23
C THR A 374 17.38 -0.76 -2.45
N ALA A 375 18.62 -0.30 -2.54
CA ALA A 375 19.57 -0.71 -3.58
C ALA A 375 19.90 -2.20 -3.48
N GLY A 376 20.12 -2.73 -2.27
CA GLY A 376 20.32 -4.16 -2.00
C GLY A 376 19.16 -5.02 -2.47
N ALA A 377 17.92 -4.59 -2.20
CA ALA A 377 16.73 -5.24 -2.75
C ALA A 377 16.71 -5.21 -4.29
N GLY A 378 17.19 -4.12 -4.91
CA GLY A 378 17.39 -4.01 -6.35
C GLY A 378 18.39 -5.03 -6.91
N VAL A 379 19.51 -5.25 -6.21
CA VAL A 379 20.50 -6.29 -6.56
C VAL A 379 19.89 -7.68 -6.43
N LEU A 380 19.14 -7.96 -5.35
CA LEU A 380 18.43 -9.23 -5.20
C LEU A 380 17.40 -9.45 -6.31
N ALA A 381 16.69 -8.41 -6.73
CA ALA A 381 15.77 -8.47 -7.86
C ALA A 381 16.51 -8.72 -9.19
N LEU A 382 17.69 -8.12 -9.37
CA LEU A 382 18.53 -8.32 -10.53
C LEU A 382 18.98 -9.78 -10.70
N VAL A 383 19.29 -10.44 -9.60
CA VAL A 383 19.76 -11.84 -9.57
C VAL A 383 18.58 -12.82 -9.57
N GLY A 384 17.55 -12.56 -8.76
CA GLY A 384 16.45 -13.49 -8.52
C GLY A 384 15.37 -13.50 -9.61
N LEU A 385 15.18 -12.38 -10.34
CA LEU A 385 14.25 -12.34 -11.47
C LEU A 385 14.97 -12.77 -12.75
N ARG A 386 14.57 -13.92 -13.29
CA ARG A 386 15.12 -14.42 -14.55
C ARG A 386 14.82 -13.43 -15.69
N ARG A 387 15.74 -13.33 -16.66
CA ARG A 387 15.45 -12.64 -17.92
C ARG A 387 14.26 -13.35 -18.58
N ASP A 388 13.15 -12.65 -18.75
CA ASP A 388 12.03 -13.16 -19.53
C ASP A 388 12.55 -13.48 -20.96
N ARG A 389 12.56 -14.75 -21.30
CA ARG A 389 12.84 -15.22 -22.68
C ARG A 389 11.61 -15.01 -23.58
N ARG A 390 10.93 -13.88 -23.48
CA ARG A 390 9.83 -13.49 -24.37
C ARG A 390 10.26 -12.31 -25.23
N SER A 391 11.30 -12.53 -26.05
CA SER A 391 11.64 -11.65 -27.18
C SER A 391 12.59 -12.39 -28.11
N SER A 392 12.06 -13.35 -28.79
CA SER A 392 12.60 -13.86 -30.08
C SER A 392 11.44 -14.37 -30.89
#